data_f87f54d334ee0a745bccac912d74ca8e
#
_entry.id   f87f54d334ee0a745bccac912d74ca8e
#
_cell.length_a   1.000
_cell.length_b   1.000
_cell.length_c   1.000
_cell.angle_alpha   90.00
_cell.angle_beta   90.00
_cell.angle_gamma   90.00
#
_symmetry.space_group_name_H-M   'P 1'
#
loop_
_entity.id
_entity.type
_entity.pdbx_description
1 polymer ?
#
loop_
_entity_poly.entity_id
_entity_poly.type
_entity_poly.pdbx_seq_one_letter_code
_entity_poly.pdbx_strand_id
1 'polypeptide(L)'
;MSLQCGIVGLPNVGKSTLFNALTKAGIAAENYPFCTIEPNTGVVEVPDPRLAQLSEIVKPERVVPAIVEFVDIAGLVAGASTGEGLGNKFLAHIRETDAIVNVVRCFEDPNVIHVANKVDPIADIEVILTELCLADLAAVEKALHRVQKTARSGDKESIKLVAILEKCQAALNDTKPVRSIDFSKEELPLLKQFFLITAKPAMFVANVAEDGFENNPFLDRLREFADKQKAPVVAICAKIEAELSEMDDADRLEFLQELGQTEPGLNRLIRAAYKLLGLQTYFTAGVKEVRAWTIHVGDTGPQAAGVIHTDFEKGYIRAQTIAFDDFITYKGEQGAKDAGKMRAEGKEYVVKDGDVMNFLFSS
;
A
#
# COMPACT_ATOMS: atom_id res chain seq x y z
N MET A 1 -7.70 11.50 4.64
CA MET A 1 -7.13 11.34 3.29
C MET A 1 -6.88 9.86 3.11
N SER A 2 -7.31 9.28 2.00
CA SER A 2 -6.97 7.91 1.66
C SER A 2 -5.48 7.80 1.35
N LEU A 3 -4.86 6.67 1.70
CA LEU A 3 -3.45 6.43 1.44
C LEU A 3 -3.27 5.91 0.01
N GLN A 4 -2.22 6.38 -0.65
CA GLN A 4 -1.99 6.17 -2.07
C GLN A 4 -0.73 5.34 -2.34
N CYS A 5 -0.86 4.35 -3.22
CA CYS A 5 0.26 3.58 -3.76
C CYS A 5 0.62 4.08 -5.16
N GLY A 6 1.83 4.60 -5.34
CA GLY A 6 2.34 5.00 -6.64
C GLY A 6 2.87 3.79 -7.43
N ILE A 7 2.29 3.54 -8.59
CA ILE A 7 2.77 2.48 -9.50
C ILE A 7 3.84 3.08 -10.40
N VAL A 8 5.04 2.52 -10.34
CA VAL A 8 6.19 2.91 -11.14
C VAL A 8 6.72 1.72 -11.95
N GLY A 9 7.44 1.98 -13.01
CA GLY A 9 8.06 0.96 -13.85
C GLY A 9 8.65 1.58 -15.11
N LEU A 10 9.61 0.90 -15.71
CA LEU A 10 10.16 1.29 -17.01
C LEU A 10 9.09 1.14 -18.11
N PRO A 11 9.28 1.76 -19.28
CA PRO A 11 8.40 1.54 -20.42
C PRO A 11 8.31 0.04 -20.80
N ASN A 12 7.13 -0.38 -21.25
CA ASN A 12 6.86 -1.74 -21.75
C ASN A 12 7.04 -2.89 -20.74
N VAL A 13 6.94 -2.60 -19.43
CA VAL A 13 6.93 -3.64 -18.38
C VAL A 13 5.52 -4.17 -18.06
N GLY A 14 4.47 -3.60 -18.69
CA GLY A 14 3.08 -3.97 -18.43
C GLY A 14 2.38 -3.07 -17.40
N LYS A 15 2.99 -1.96 -17.00
CA LYS A 15 2.46 -1.03 -16.01
C LYS A 15 1.06 -0.51 -16.34
N SER A 16 0.85 0.00 -17.55
CA SER A 16 -0.45 0.55 -17.99
C SER A 16 -1.51 -0.55 -18.11
N THR A 17 -1.13 -1.75 -18.58
CA THR A 17 -2.05 -2.91 -18.62
C THR A 17 -2.53 -3.26 -17.22
N LEU A 18 -1.61 -3.33 -16.26
CA LEU A 18 -1.92 -3.61 -14.86
C LEU A 18 -2.82 -2.52 -14.26
N PHE A 19 -2.47 -1.25 -14.46
CA PHE A 19 -3.27 -0.13 -13.94
C PHE A 19 -4.67 -0.10 -14.53
N ASN A 20 -4.83 -0.34 -15.84
CA ASN A 20 -6.13 -0.43 -16.48
C ASN A 20 -6.97 -1.58 -15.91
N ALA A 21 -6.37 -2.75 -15.67
CA ALA A 21 -7.07 -3.87 -15.03
C ALA A 21 -7.50 -3.53 -13.60
N LEU A 22 -6.64 -2.85 -12.82
CA LEU A 22 -6.98 -2.36 -11.48
C LEU A 22 -8.15 -1.37 -11.50
N THR A 23 -8.15 -0.40 -12.42
CA THR A 23 -9.21 0.62 -12.52
C THR A 23 -10.53 0.07 -13.02
N LYS A 24 -10.51 -0.96 -13.88
CA LYS A 24 -11.72 -1.67 -14.31
C LYS A 24 -12.32 -2.54 -13.22
N ALA A 25 -11.47 -3.19 -12.42
CA ALA A 25 -11.89 -3.93 -11.22
C ALA A 25 -12.32 -2.98 -10.09
N GLY A 26 -11.99 -1.69 -10.22
CA GLY A 26 -12.32 -0.65 -9.24
C GLY A 26 -13.75 -0.16 -9.36
N ILE A 27 -14.16 0.62 -8.35
CA ILE A 27 -15.49 1.22 -8.28
C ILE A 27 -15.43 2.62 -8.84
N ALA A 28 -16.53 3.07 -9.43
CA ALA A 28 -16.70 4.49 -9.72
C ALA A 28 -16.54 5.28 -8.41
N ALA A 29 -15.55 6.15 -8.35
CA ALA A 29 -15.20 6.94 -7.14
C ALA A 29 -16.38 7.78 -6.62
N GLU A 30 -17.41 7.99 -7.45
CA GLU A 30 -18.67 8.65 -7.11
C GLU A 30 -19.45 7.97 -5.97
N ASN A 31 -19.20 6.68 -5.73
CA ASN A 31 -19.87 5.90 -4.68
C ASN A 31 -19.24 6.06 -3.29
N TYR A 32 -18.07 6.71 -3.19
CA TYR A 32 -17.38 6.92 -1.92
C TYR A 32 -17.27 8.41 -1.60
N PRO A 33 -17.89 8.87 -0.50
CA PRO A 33 -17.72 10.24 -0.03
C PRO A 33 -16.24 10.50 0.32
N PHE A 34 -15.72 11.64 -0.16
CA PHE A 34 -14.33 12.11 0.04
C PHE A 34 -13.24 11.53 -0.88
N CYS A 35 -13.57 10.73 -1.90
CA CYS A 35 -12.61 10.39 -2.95
C CYS A 35 -12.61 11.48 -4.02
N THR A 36 -11.46 12.09 -4.26
CA THR A 36 -11.27 13.05 -5.36
C THR A 36 -10.90 12.24 -6.61
N ILE A 37 -11.62 12.41 -7.70
CA ILE A 37 -11.28 11.79 -8.99
C ILE A 37 -10.18 12.62 -9.61
N GLU A 38 -8.93 12.17 -9.45
CA GLU A 38 -7.78 12.74 -10.16
C GLU A 38 -7.46 11.90 -11.40
N PRO A 39 -6.98 12.52 -12.48
CA PRO A 39 -6.49 11.76 -13.62
C PRO A 39 -5.39 10.78 -13.18
N ASN A 40 -5.45 9.55 -13.66
CA ASN A 40 -4.50 8.47 -13.33
C ASN A 40 -4.59 7.94 -11.88
N THR A 41 -5.69 8.15 -11.17
CA THR A 41 -5.95 7.54 -9.86
C THR A 41 -7.05 6.50 -9.98
N GLY A 42 -6.80 5.29 -9.48
CA GLY A 42 -7.76 4.19 -9.38
C GLY A 42 -8.09 3.88 -7.93
N VAL A 43 -9.37 3.92 -7.58
CA VAL A 43 -9.87 3.51 -6.26
C VAL A 43 -10.34 2.07 -6.36
N VAL A 44 -9.80 1.19 -5.53
CA VAL A 44 -10.12 -0.24 -5.56
C VAL A 44 -10.54 -0.74 -4.18
N GLU A 45 -11.49 -1.67 -4.15
CA GLU A 45 -11.89 -2.35 -2.93
C GLU A 45 -10.80 -3.30 -2.46
N VAL A 46 -10.59 -3.35 -1.14
CA VAL A 46 -9.73 -4.36 -0.52
C VAL A 46 -10.51 -5.66 -0.41
N PRO A 47 -10.09 -6.72 -1.11
CA PRO A 47 -10.77 -8.01 -1.04
C PRO A 47 -10.66 -8.60 0.37
N ASP A 48 -11.78 -8.73 1.05
CA ASP A 48 -11.85 -9.28 2.41
C ASP A 48 -13.05 -10.25 2.54
N PRO A 49 -12.80 -11.56 2.58
CA PRO A 49 -13.86 -12.57 2.68
C PRO A 49 -14.66 -12.48 3.98
N ARG A 50 -14.12 -11.81 5.00
CA ARG A 50 -14.79 -11.65 6.31
C ARG A 50 -16.07 -10.80 6.19
N LEU A 51 -16.12 -9.86 5.25
CA LEU A 51 -17.33 -9.05 5.00
C LEU A 51 -18.53 -9.92 4.59
N ALA A 52 -18.31 -10.87 3.69
CA ALA A 52 -19.37 -11.80 3.26
C ALA A 52 -19.89 -12.64 4.45
N GLN A 53 -18.98 -13.18 5.27
CA GLN A 53 -19.34 -13.98 6.43
C GLN A 53 -20.13 -13.19 7.48
N LEU A 54 -19.74 -11.94 7.75
CA LEU A 54 -20.49 -11.04 8.63
C LEU A 54 -21.88 -10.74 8.05
N SER A 55 -21.95 -10.51 6.75
CA SER A 55 -23.20 -10.19 6.06
C SER A 55 -24.21 -11.34 6.06
N GLU A 56 -23.74 -12.59 5.98
CA GLU A 56 -24.59 -13.78 6.09
C GLU A 56 -25.30 -13.86 7.46
N ILE A 57 -24.62 -13.43 8.54
CA ILE A 57 -25.19 -13.43 9.88
C ILE A 57 -26.12 -12.25 10.11
N VAL A 58 -25.64 -11.05 9.76
CA VAL A 58 -26.34 -9.79 10.10
C VAL A 58 -27.45 -9.45 9.10
N LYS A 59 -27.30 -9.88 7.83
CA LYS A 59 -28.19 -9.59 6.70
C LYS A 59 -28.44 -8.08 6.54
N PRO A 60 -27.38 -7.29 6.31
CA PRO A 60 -27.47 -5.84 6.26
C PRO A 60 -28.13 -5.34 4.98
N GLU A 61 -28.65 -4.11 5.00
CA GLU A 61 -29.14 -3.43 3.80
C GLU A 61 -27.99 -3.06 2.85
N ARG A 62 -26.78 -2.80 3.40
CA ARG A 62 -25.59 -2.40 2.64
C ARG A 62 -24.32 -3.01 3.21
N VAL A 63 -23.39 -3.35 2.29
CA VAL A 63 -22.03 -3.81 2.62
C VAL A 63 -21.03 -2.81 2.04
N VAL A 64 -20.07 -2.35 2.85
CA VAL A 64 -19.08 -1.36 2.43
C VAL A 64 -17.68 -1.89 2.73
N PRO A 65 -16.89 -2.26 1.72
CA PRO A 65 -15.51 -2.70 1.88
C PRO A 65 -14.56 -1.54 2.22
N ALA A 66 -13.37 -1.87 2.69
CA ALA A 66 -12.25 -0.95 2.73
C ALA A 66 -11.73 -0.66 1.32
N ILE A 67 -11.09 0.47 1.12
CA ILE A 67 -10.54 0.87 -0.17
C ILE A 67 -9.05 1.23 -0.04
N VAL A 68 -8.35 1.15 -1.17
CA VAL A 68 -6.99 1.68 -1.35
C VAL A 68 -6.90 2.38 -2.71
N GLU A 69 -6.08 3.41 -2.79
CA GLU A 69 -5.88 4.16 -4.02
C GLU A 69 -4.56 3.78 -4.67
N PHE A 70 -4.59 3.61 -6.00
CA PHE A 70 -3.41 3.45 -6.84
C PHE A 70 -3.29 4.63 -7.79
N VAL A 71 -2.08 5.14 -7.94
CA VAL A 71 -1.77 6.26 -8.84
C VAL A 71 -0.82 5.75 -9.92
N ASP A 72 -1.21 5.87 -11.19
CA ASP A 72 -0.31 5.58 -12.30
C ASP A 72 0.68 6.73 -12.48
N ILE A 73 1.91 6.48 -12.12
CA ILE A 73 2.98 7.46 -12.28
C ILE A 73 3.63 7.25 -13.64
N ALA A 74 3.59 8.27 -14.49
CA ALA A 74 4.14 8.22 -15.84
C ALA A 74 5.59 7.69 -15.83
N GLY A 75 5.91 6.81 -16.79
CA GLY A 75 7.16 6.05 -16.78
C GLY A 75 8.42 6.90 -16.64
N LEU A 76 9.33 6.43 -15.82
CA LEU A 76 10.66 6.98 -15.65
C LEU A 76 11.53 6.63 -16.88
N VAL A 77 12.30 7.59 -17.35
CA VAL A 77 13.40 7.37 -18.28
C VAL A 77 14.70 7.72 -17.55
N ALA A 78 15.78 7.01 -17.84
CA ALA A 78 17.09 7.32 -17.26
C ALA A 78 17.45 8.80 -17.48
N GLY A 79 18.01 9.48 -16.46
CA GLY A 79 18.31 10.92 -16.48
C GLY A 79 17.16 11.82 -16.01
N ALA A 80 16.10 11.27 -15.45
CA ALA A 80 14.95 12.04 -14.96
C ALA A 80 15.29 13.00 -13.82
N SER A 81 16.28 12.68 -12.99
CA SER A 81 16.73 13.51 -11.87
C SER A 81 17.53 14.75 -12.32
N THR A 82 18.14 14.69 -13.49
CA THR A 82 18.96 15.77 -14.06
C THR A 82 18.30 16.51 -15.21
N GLY A 83 17.16 16.00 -15.72
CA GLY A 83 16.47 16.51 -16.89
C GLY A 83 15.41 17.56 -16.59
N GLU A 84 15.21 18.50 -17.53
CA GLU A 84 14.11 19.45 -17.51
C GLU A 84 12.80 18.76 -17.95
N GLY A 85 11.70 18.95 -17.22
CA GLY A 85 10.34 18.64 -17.67
C GLY A 85 9.74 17.35 -17.09
N LEU A 86 9.71 16.23 -17.84
CA LEU A 86 8.98 15.03 -17.49
C LEU A 86 9.50 14.33 -16.21
N GLY A 87 10.81 14.32 -15.98
CA GLY A 87 11.42 13.74 -14.80
C GLY A 87 11.02 14.44 -13.49
N ASN A 88 10.95 15.77 -13.51
CA ASN A 88 10.50 16.54 -12.35
C ASN A 88 9.04 16.30 -12.02
N LYS A 89 8.17 16.12 -13.02
CA LYS A 89 6.75 15.75 -12.80
C LYS A 89 6.62 14.36 -12.21
N PHE A 90 7.40 13.39 -12.71
CA PHE A 90 7.45 12.04 -12.15
C PHE A 90 7.82 12.06 -10.66
N LEU A 91 8.90 12.75 -10.31
CA LEU A 91 9.36 12.87 -8.93
C LEU A 91 8.36 13.62 -8.04
N ALA A 92 7.64 14.61 -8.57
CA ALA A 92 6.58 15.31 -7.83
C ALA A 92 5.42 14.37 -7.50
N HIS A 93 4.91 13.63 -8.48
CA HIS A 93 3.81 12.69 -8.27
C HIS A 93 4.19 11.58 -7.28
N ILE A 94 5.40 11.00 -7.38
CA ILE A 94 5.82 9.96 -6.45
C ILE A 94 6.00 10.49 -5.02
N ARG A 95 6.33 11.78 -4.84
CA ARG A 95 6.39 12.40 -3.51
C ARG A 95 5.03 12.48 -2.81
N GLU A 96 3.95 12.58 -3.56
CA GLU A 96 2.58 12.67 -3.04
C GLU A 96 2.04 11.32 -2.58
N THR A 97 2.59 10.21 -3.07
CA THR A 97 2.15 8.86 -2.68
C THR A 97 2.76 8.39 -1.35
N ASP A 98 2.14 7.41 -0.69
CA ASP A 98 2.57 6.89 0.62
C ASP A 98 3.43 5.63 0.50
N ALA A 99 3.30 4.88 -0.59
CA ALA A 99 4.09 3.69 -0.89
C ALA A 99 4.40 3.59 -2.38
N ILE A 100 5.42 2.81 -2.73
CA ILE A 100 5.88 2.60 -4.09
C ILE A 100 5.64 1.15 -4.51
N VAL A 101 4.96 0.96 -5.63
CA VAL A 101 4.73 -0.34 -6.27
C VAL A 101 5.53 -0.39 -7.57
N ASN A 102 6.65 -1.09 -7.56
CA ASN A 102 7.51 -1.27 -8.72
C ASN A 102 7.02 -2.42 -9.59
N VAL A 103 6.56 -2.14 -10.81
CA VAL A 103 6.22 -3.16 -11.82
C VAL A 103 7.47 -3.51 -12.60
N VAL A 104 7.82 -4.79 -12.58
CA VAL A 104 9.05 -5.32 -13.15
C VAL A 104 8.73 -6.40 -14.16
N ARG A 105 9.32 -6.33 -15.35
CA ARG A 105 9.13 -7.33 -16.39
C ARG A 105 9.94 -8.59 -16.10
N CYS A 106 9.24 -9.72 -15.95
CA CYS A 106 9.82 -11.04 -15.69
C CYS A 106 9.41 -12.07 -16.77
N PHE A 107 9.34 -11.64 -18.03
CA PHE A 107 9.01 -12.48 -19.18
C PHE A 107 9.72 -11.98 -20.44
N GLU A 108 9.93 -12.87 -21.39
CA GLU A 108 10.40 -12.53 -22.73
C GLU A 108 9.23 -12.59 -23.72
N ASP A 109 9.13 -11.57 -24.59
CA ASP A 109 8.17 -11.52 -25.69
C ASP A 109 8.84 -10.78 -26.86
N PRO A 110 9.04 -11.46 -28.02
CA PRO A 110 9.70 -10.85 -29.18
C PRO A 110 8.89 -9.69 -29.79
N ASN A 111 7.59 -9.61 -29.52
CA ASN A 111 6.72 -8.55 -30.02
C ASN A 111 6.71 -7.31 -29.08
N VAL A 112 7.30 -7.41 -27.90
CA VAL A 112 7.36 -6.32 -26.91
C VAL A 112 8.82 -5.91 -26.73
N ILE A 113 9.20 -4.79 -27.33
CA ILE A 113 10.58 -4.28 -27.26
C ILE A 113 10.89 -3.85 -25.83
N HIS A 114 12.01 -4.36 -25.28
CA HIS A 114 12.56 -3.87 -24.02
C HIS A 114 13.46 -2.64 -24.26
N VAL A 115 13.42 -1.65 -23.38
CA VAL A 115 14.18 -0.39 -23.51
C VAL A 115 15.69 -0.64 -23.64
N ALA A 116 16.21 -1.64 -22.93
CA ALA A 116 17.62 -2.05 -22.98
C ALA A 116 17.90 -3.18 -23.98
N ASN A 117 16.95 -3.57 -24.84
CA ASN A 117 17.01 -4.71 -25.75
C ASN A 117 17.28 -6.08 -25.08
N LYS A 118 17.22 -6.14 -23.76
CA LYS A 118 17.38 -7.35 -22.94
C LYS A 118 16.54 -7.24 -21.69
N VAL A 119 15.83 -8.29 -21.36
CA VAL A 119 15.08 -8.36 -20.08
C VAL A 119 16.05 -8.65 -18.94
N ASP A 120 16.18 -7.72 -18.03
CA ASP A 120 16.93 -7.88 -16.78
C ASP A 120 16.21 -7.14 -15.64
N PRO A 121 15.40 -7.88 -14.83
CA PRO A 121 14.59 -7.28 -13.77
C PRO A 121 15.40 -6.46 -12.76
N ILE A 122 16.59 -6.89 -12.44
CA ILE A 122 17.44 -6.21 -11.45
C ILE A 122 18.00 -4.91 -12.03
N ALA A 123 18.49 -4.94 -13.27
CA ALA A 123 18.95 -3.74 -13.94
C ALA A 123 17.84 -2.71 -14.10
N ASP A 124 16.61 -3.14 -14.39
CA ASP A 124 15.44 -2.25 -14.49
C ASP A 124 15.12 -1.57 -13.17
N ILE A 125 15.17 -2.31 -12.07
CA ILE A 125 14.98 -1.77 -10.71
C ILE A 125 16.09 -0.78 -10.36
N GLU A 126 17.34 -1.12 -10.66
CA GLU A 126 18.51 -0.27 -10.37
C GLU A 126 18.44 1.07 -11.09
N VAL A 127 17.92 1.12 -12.32
CA VAL A 127 17.68 2.38 -13.05
C VAL A 127 16.71 3.28 -12.27
N ILE A 128 15.55 2.73 -11.86
CA ILE A 128 14.57 3.51 -11.10
C ILE A 128 15.14 3.92 -9.75
N LEU A 129 15.76 3.00 -9.02
CA LEU A 129 16.31 3.24 -7.70
C LEU A 129 17.40 4.32 -7.72
N THR A 130 18.27 4.30 -8.73
CA THR A 130 19.32 5.31 -8.92
C THR A 130 18.71 6.70 -9.05
N GLU A 131 17.71 6.88 -9.90
CA GLU A 131 17.05 8.17 -10.09
C GLU A 131 16.37 8.68 -8.79
N LEU A 132 15.72 7.77 -8.04
CA LEU A 132 15.11 8.13 -6.77
C LEU A 132 16.16 8.50 -5.71
N CYS A 133 17.28 7.77 -5.65
CA CYS A 133 18.39 8.06 -4.74
C CYS A 133 19.05 9.41 -5.08
N LEU A 134 19.25 9.72 -6.35
CA LEU A 134 19.80 11.01 -6.78
C LEU A 134 18.87 12.18 -6.40
N ALA A 135 17.56 12.02 -6.58
CA ALA A 135 16.58 13.01 -6.17
C ALA A 135 16.58 13.28 -4.66
N ASP A 136 16.69 12.20 -3.86
CA ASP A 136 16.78 12.32 -2.42
C ASP A 136 18.13 12.86 -1.96
N LEU A 137 19.21 12.48 -2.62
CA LEU A 137 20.56 13.00 -2.31
C LEU A 137 20.60 14.53 -2.43
N ALA A 138 20.06 15.09 -3.52
CA ALA A 138 19.96 16.53 -3.69
C ALA A 138 19.13 17.20 -2.57
N ALA A 139 18.03 16.56 -2.14
CA ALA A 139 17.21 17.07 -1.05
C ALA A 139 17.95 17.00 0.31
N VAL A 140 18.66 15.90 0.57
CA VAL A 140 19.46 15.71 1.79
C VAL A 140 20.61 16.70 1.88
N GLU A 141 21.35 16.93 0.79
CA GLU A 141 22.45 17.91 0.75
C GLU A 141 21.96 19.32 1.04
N LYS A 142 20.83 19.72 0.45
CA LYS A 142 20.21 21.01 0.72
C LYS A 142 19.77 21.14 2.18
N ALA A 143 19.20 20.08 2.75
CA ALA A 143 18.79 20.04 4.16
C ALA A 143 20.00 20.09 5.09
N LEU A 144 21.07 19.33 4.82
CA LEU A 144 22.33 19.34 5.58
C LEU A 144 22.92 20.73 5.63
N HIS A 145 23.07 21.40 4.50
CA HIS A 145 23.61 22.75 4.45
C HIS A 145 22.83 23.75 5.32
N ARG A 146 21.50 23.61 5.37
CA ARG A 146 20.63 24.45 6.20
C ARG A 146 20.80 24.14 7.69
N VAL A 147 20.70 22.84 8.06
CA VAL A 147 20.71 22.40 9.46
C VAL A 147 22.07 22.56 10.11
N GLN A 148 23.16 22.33 9.37
CA GLN A 148 24.55 22.52 9.88
C GLN A 148 24.81 23.94 10.39
N LYS A 149 24.19 24.97 9.78
CA LYS A 149 24.34 26.35 10.26
C LYS A 149 23.79 26.51 11.69
N THR A 150 22.62 25.93 11.97
CA THR A 150 21.99 25.95 13.30
C THR A 150 22.70 25.02 14.29
N ALA A 151 23.16 23.86 13.84
CA ALA A 151 23.92 22.93 14.66
C ALA A 151 25.22 23.52 15.22
N ARG A 152 25.89 24.42 14.46
CA ARG A 152 27.11 25.14 14.91
C ARG A 152 26.86 26.06 16.10
N SER A 153 25.63 26.49 16.34
CA SER A 153 25.27 27.28 17.51
C SER A 153 24.99 26.43 18.77
N GLY A 154 25.17 25.09 18.68
CA GLY A 154 25.02 24.17 19.81
C GLY A 154 23.58 23.66 20.00
N ASP A 155 22.69 23.89 19.04
CA ASP A 155 21.31 23.39 19.09
C ASP A 155 21.28 21.85 19.00
N LYS A 156 20.82 21.22 20.10
CA LYS A 156 20.83 19.76 20.25
C LYS A 156 19.98 19.02 19.24
N GLU A 157 18.86 19.61 18.83
CA GLU A 157 17.96 19.00 17.84
C GLU A 157 18.61 19.05 16.46
N SER A 158 19.18 20.18 16.07
CA SER A 158 19.91 20.32 14.82
C SER A 158 21.12 19.38 14.75
N ILE A 159 21.83 19.14 15.84
CA ILE A 159 22.93 18.15 15.88
C ILE A 159 22.42 16.73 15.59
N LYS A 160 21.28 16.33 16.16
CA LYS A 160 20.64 15.03 15.86
C LYS A 160 20.22 14.93 14.39
N LEU A 161 19.63 16.00 13.85
CA LEU A 161 19.22 16.06 12.45
C LEU A 161 20.40 15.93 11.48
N VAL A 162 21.54 16.57 11.78
CA VAL A 162 22.76 16.41 10.98
C VAL A 162 23.20 14.95 10.95
N ALA A 163 23.25 14.27 12.09
CA ALA A 163 23.65 12.86 12.15
C ALA A 163 22.72 11.94 11.33
N ILE A 164 21.39 12.19 11.37
CA ILE A 164 20.40 11.46 10.59
C ILE A 164 20.63 11.69 9.09
N LEU A 165 20.79 12.94 8.67
CA LEU A 165 20.99 13.31 7.27
C LEU A 165 22.31 12.79 6.71
N GLU A 166 23.39 12.74 7.51
CA GLU A 166 24.67 12.15 7.11
C GLU A 166 24.56 10.63 6.89
N LYS A 167 23.79 9.91 7.73
CA LYS A 167 23.45 8.50 7.47
C LYS A 167 22.72 8.32 6.14
N CYS A 168 21.73 9.19 5.87
CA CYS A 168 20.99 9.18 4.60
C CYS A 168 21.92 9.44 3.42
N GLN A 169 22.78 10.47 3.50
CA GLN A 169 23.72 10.83 2.44
C GLN A 169 24.67 9.67 2.10
N ALA A 170 25.21 9.00 3.12
CA ALA A 170 26.09 7.86 2.91
C ALA A 170 25.40 6.71 2.19
N ALA A 171 24.17 6.36 2.59
CA ALA A 171 23.40 5.30 1.94
C ALA A 171 23.03 5.66 0.49
N LEU A 172 22.57 6.89 0.25
CA LEU A 172 22.17 7.37 -1.07
C LEU A 172 23.33 7.44 -2.06
N ASN A 173 24.53 7.80 -1.60
CA ASN A 173 25.76 7.75 -2.40
C ASN A 173 26.12 6.32 -2.85
N ASP A 174 25.77 5.32 -2.05
CA ASP A 174 25.92 3.90 -2.39
C ASP A 174 24.70 3.34 -3.19
N THR A 175 23.80 4.19 -3.67
CA THR A 175 22.54 3.79 -4.32
C THR A 175 21.68 2.88 -3.43
N LYS A 176 21.75 3.05 -2.11
CA LYS A 176 20.92 2.34 -1.14
C LYS A 176 19.74 3.24 -0.71
N PRO A 177 18.50 2.74 -0.75
CA PRO A 177 17.34 3.53 -0.34
C PRO A 177 17.37 3.82 1.16
N VAL A 178 16.87 4.99 1.56
CA VAL A 178 16.84 5.42 2.97
C VAL A 178 16.06 4.42 3.86
N ARG A 179 15.04 3.74 3.33
CA ARG A 179 14.30 2.69 4.06
C ARG A 179 15.14 1.47 4.45
N SER A 180 16.32 1.29 3.86
CA SER A 180 17.26 0.22 4.23
C SER A 180 18.13 0.53 5.46
N ILE A 181 18.07 1.76 5.96
CA ILE A 181 18.83 2.20 7.12
C ILE A 181 18.04 1.86 8.39
N ASP A 182 18.69 1.26 9.36
CA ASP A 182 18.09 1.04 10.68
C ASP A 182 18.11 2.34 11.49
N PHE A 183 16.96 2.97 11.63
CA PHE A 183 16.76 4.14 12.48
C PHE A 183 16.11 3.74 13.80
N SER A 184 16.48 4.44 14.87
CA SER A 184 15.82 4.30 16.16
C SER A 184 14.39 4.86 16.12
N LYS A 185 13.57 4.47 17.11
CA LYS A 185 12.19 5.00 17.25
C LYS A 185 12.15 6.52 17.43
N GLU A 186 13.23 7.11 17.95
CA GLU A 186 13.36 8.55 18.16
C GLU A 186 13.80 9.28 16.87
N GLU A 187 14.58 8.62 16.00
CA GLU A 187 15.05 9.17 14.73
C GLU A 187 13.95 9.20 13.65
N LEU A 188 13.07 8.20 13.62
CA LEU A 188 12.02 8.08 12.60
C LEU A 188 11.10 9.29 12.48
N PRO A 189 10.59 9.91 13.57
CA PRO A 189 9.77 11.13 13.48
C PRO A 189 10.55 12.30 12.90
N LEU A 190 11.84 12.42 13.23
CA LEU A 190 12.73 13.47 12.74
C LEU A 190 13.02 13.31 11.24
N LEU A 191 13.11 12.07 10.76
CA LEU A 191 13.30 11.78 9.34
C LEU A 191 12.09 12.16 8.48
N LYS A 192 10.88 11.97 8.98
CA LYS A 192 9.64 12.22 8.23
C LYS A 192 9.51 13.63 7.68
N GLN A 193 10.04 14.64 8.36
CA GLN A 193 9.97 16.04 7.93
C GLN A 193 10.70 16.32 6.60
N PHE A 194 11.56 15.43 6.14
CA PHE A 194 12.31 15.61 4.90
C PHE A 194 11.61 15.04 3.67
N PHE A 195 10.52 14.30 3.85
CA PHE A 195 9.70 13.72 2.77
C PHE A 195 10.52 12.99 1.70
N LEU A 196 11.50 12.18 2.16
CA LEU A 196 12.37 11.43 1.26
C LEU A 196 11.60 10.31 0.56
N ILE A 197 11.76 10.24 -0.75
CA ILE A 197 11.06 9.26 -1.61
C ILE A 197 11.52 7.85 -1.26
N THR A 198 12.82 7.64 -1.10
CA THR A 198 13.41 6.32 -0.83
C THR A 198 13.23 5.86 0.61
N ALA A 199 12.68 6.72 1.50
CA ALA A 199 12.24 6.33 2.84
C ALA A 199 10.87 5.65 2.85
N LYS A 200 10.07 5.81 1.78
CA LYS A 200 8.75 5.21 1.66
C LYS A 200 8.83 3.68 1.56
N PRO A 201 7.83 2.95 2.11
CA PRO A 201 7.73 1.52 1.89
C PRO A 201 7.61 1.21 0.40
N ALA A 202 8.19 0.10 -0.03
CA ALA A 202 8.17 -0.32 -1.43
C ALA A 202 7.93 -1.82 -1.57
N MET A 203 7.29 -2.21 -2.66
CA MET A 203 7.09 -3.60 -3.06
C MET A 203 7.36 -3.77 -4.56
N PHE A 204 7.51 -5.01 -4.98
CA PHE A 204 7.69 -5.37 -6.38
C PHE A 204 6.51 -6.18 -6.90
N VAL A 205 6.08 -5.85 -8.11
CA VAL A 205 5.14 -6.65 -8.89
C VAL A 205 5.90 -7.28 -10.05
N ALA A 206 6.10 -8.58 -9.97
CA ALA A 206 6.69 -9.34 -11.06
C ALA A 206 5.61 -9.59 -12.12
N ASN A 207 5.68 -8.89 -13.24
CA ASN A 207 4.83 -9.20 -14.38
C ASN A 207 5.44 -10.37 -15.14
N VAL A 208 4.77 -11.53 -15.09
CA VAL A 208 5.20 -12.79 -15.68
C VAL A 208 4.33 -13.16 -16.89
N ALA A 209 4.79 -14.11 -17.71
CA ALA A 209 3.97 -14.75 -18.72
C ALA A 209 2.90 -15.67 -18.08
N GLU A 210 1.94 -16.15 -18.87
CA GLU A 210 0.84 -17.00 -18.39
C GLU A 210 1.34 -18.27 -17.70
N ASP A 211 2.44 -18.85 -18.19
CA ASP A 211 3.13 -20.02 -17.65
C ASP A 211 4.34 -19.68 -16.77
N GLY A 212 4.57 -18.38 -16.49
CA GLY A 212 5.79 -17.87 -15.86
C GLY A 212 5.74 -17.74 -14.33
N PHE A 213 4.78 -18.36 -13.66
CA PHE A 213 4.68 -18.31 -12.19
C PHE A 213 5.63 -19.29 -11.50
N GLU A 214 6.04 -20.34 -12.18
CA GLU A 214 6.98 -21.36 -11.72
C GLU A 214 8.15 -21.49 -12.72
N ASN A 215 9.29 -22.00 -12.25
CA ASN A 215 10.50 -22.21 -13.07
C ASN A 215 10.93 -20.98 -13.88
N ASN A 216 10.78 -19.79 -13.31
CA ASN A 216 11.08 -18.51 -13.94
C ASN A 216 12.34 -17.88 -13.32
N PRO A 217 13.50 -17.94 -13.98
CA PRO A 217 14.75 -17.40 -13.46
C PRO A 217 14.71 -15.88 -13.17
N PHE A 218 13.90 -15.12 -13.93
CA PHE A 218 13.73 -13.68 -13.69
C PHE A 218 13.00 -13.44 -12.37
N LEU A 219 11.92 -14.20 -12.12
CA LEU A 219 11.14 -14.11 -10.90
C LEU A 219 11.98 -14.54 -9.69
N ASP A 220 12.76 -15.60 -9.81
CA ASP A 220 13.62 -16.10 -8.73
C ASP A 220 14.70 -15.07 -8.35
N ARG A 221 15.37 -14.47 -9.33
CA ARG A 221 16.33 -13.38 -9.11
C ARG A 221 15.68 -12.16 -8.46
N LEU A 222 14.47 -11.81 -8.88
CA LEU A 222 13.73 -10.69 -8.27
C LEU A 222 13.39 -10.99 -6.81
N ARG A 223 12.96 -12.20 -6.48
CA ARG A 223 12.68 -12.61 -5.10
C ARG A 223 13.91 -12.53 -4.22
N GLU A 224 15.05 -13.05 -4.69
CA GLU A 224 16.33 -12.95 -3.96
C GLU A 224 16.77 -11.49 -3.72
N PHE A 225 16.56 -10.63 -4.69
CA PHE A 225 16.85 -9.21 -4.57
C PHE A 225 15.93 -8.53 -3.56
N ALA A 226 14.64 -8.81 -3.64
CA ALA A 226 13.63 -8.23 -2.75
C ALA A 226 13.78 -8.69 -1.29
N ASP A 227 14.14 -9.95 -1.07
CA ASP A 227 14.39 -10.50 0.27
C ASP A 227 15.51 -9.76 0.99
N LYS A 228 16.59 -9.40 0.28
CA LYS A 228 17.68 -8.57 0.82
C LYS A 228 17.21 -7.18 1.26
N GLN A 229 16.14 -6.67 0.63
CA GLN A 229 15.53 -5.37 0.97
C GLN A 229 14.32 -5.50 1.91
N LYS A 230 13.95 -6.72 2.32
CA LYS A 230 12.75 -7.02 3.10
C LYS A 230 11.48 -6.48 2.42
N ALA A 231 11.46 -6.46 1.10
CA ALA A 231 10.36 -5.95 0.29
C ALA A 231 9.48 -7.10 -0.23
N PRO A 232 8.14 -6.99 -0.17
CA PRO A 232 7.26 -8.02 -0.72
C PRO A 232 7.35 -8.08 -2.24
N VAL A 233 7.16 -9.30 -2.79
CA VAL A 233 7.02 -9.57 -4.22
C VAL A 233 5.68 -10.23 -4.48
N VAL A 234 4.92 -9.70 -5.45
CA VAL A 234 3.69 -10.31 -5.94
C VAL A 234 3.87 -10.63 -7.42
N ALA A 235 3.77 -11.91 -7.79
CA ALA A 235 3.78 -12.32 -9.19
C ALA A 235 2.38 -12.22 -9.78
N ILE A 236 2.25 -11.56 -10.93
CA ILE A 236 1.01 -11.31 -11.66
C ILE A 236 1.28 -11.45 -13.15
N CYS A 237 0.34 -12.01 -13.90
CA CYS A 237 0.32 -11.87 -15.34
C CYS A 237 -0.65 -10.76 -15.73
N ALA A 238 -0.13 -9.59 -16.09
CA ALA A 238 -0.95 -8.42 -16.40
C ALA A 238 -1.93 -8.67 -17.57
N LYS A 239 -1.57 -9.56 -18.49
CA LYS A 239 -2.43 -9.99 -19.60
C LYS A 239 -3.66 -10.75 -19.07
N ILE A 240 -3.44 -11.76 -18.22
CA ILE A 240 -4.54 -12.53 -17.58
C ILE A 240 -5.44 -11.59 -16.78
N GLU A 241 -4.86 -10.68 -15.99
CA GLU A 241 -5.67 -9.74 -15.18
C GLU A 241 -6.52 -8.81 -16.06
N ALA A 242 -5.99 -8.39 -17.21
CA ALA A 242 -6.77 -7.60 -18.17
C ALA A 242 -7.93 -8.40 -18.76
N GLU A 243 -7.72 -9.66 -19.10
CA GLU A 243 -8.78 -10.57 -19.60
C GLU A 243 -9.84 -10.82 -18.52
N LEU A 244 -9.43 -11.15 -17.29
CA LEU A 244 -10.34 -11.33 -16.15
C LEU A 244 -11.20 -10.09 -15.85
N SER A 245 -10.66 -8.89 -16.08
CA SER A 245 -11.39 -7.63 -15.84
C SER A 245 -12.53 -7.38 -16.84
N GLU A 246 -12.54 -8.08 -17.99
CA GLU A 246 -13.58 -7.98 -19.00
C GLU A 246 -14.66 -9.07 -18.86
N MET A 247 -14.42 -10.10 -18.04
CA MET A 247 -15.31 -11.25 -17.86
C MET A 247 -16.38 -10.97 -16.80
N ASP A 248 -17.55 -11.58 -16.94
CA ASP A 248 -18.51 -11.64 -15.85
C ASP A 248 -18.03 -12.60 -14.73
N ASP A 249 -18.74 -12.60 -13.60
CA ASP A 249 -18.31 -13.34 -12.41
C ASP A 249 -18.28 -14.87 -12.63
N ALA A 250 -19.19 -15.42 -13.46
CA ALA A 250 -19.26 -16.84 -13.75
C ALA A 250 -18.10 -17.30 -14.63
N ASP A 251 -17.88 -16.59 -15.73
CA ASP A 251 -16.80 -16.85 -16.68
C ASP A 251 -15.45 -16.65 -16.01
N ARG A 252 -15.32 -15.63 -15.16
CA ARG A 252 -14.11 -15.36 -14.37
C ARG A 252 -13.74 -16.51 -13.44
N LEU A 253 -14.74 -17.08 -12.76
CA LEU A 253 -14.52 -18.22 -11.86
C LEU A 253 -14.07 -19.46 -12.62
N GLU A 254 -14.69 -19.77 -13.76
CA GLU A 254 -14.32 -20.90 -14.61
C GLU A 254 -12.88 -20.74 -15.13
N PHE A 255 -12.55 -19.57 -15.66
CA PHE A 255 -11.22 -19.25 -16.17
C PHE A 255 -10.13 -19.34 -15.09
N LEU A 256 -10.39 -18.85 -13.88
CA LEU A 256 -9.47 -19.01 -12.76
C LEU A 256 -9.25 -20.49 -12.38
N GLN A 257 -10.30 -21.31 -12.42
CA GLN A 257 -10.19 -22.77 -12.16
C GLN A 257 -9.34 -23.47 -13.23
N GLU A 258 -9.51 -23.11 -14.50
CA GLU A 258 -8.68 -23.63 -15.59
C GLU A 258 -7.19 -23.29 -15.40
N LEU A 259 -6.89 -22.10 -14.87
CA LEU A 259 -5.54 -21.67 -14.53
C LEU A 259 -5.01 -22.27 -13.22
N GLY A 260 -5.81 -23.05 -12.50
CA GLY A 260 -5.44 -23.58 -11.18
C GLY A 260 -5.31 -22.49 -10.10
N GLN A 261 -5.94 -21.33 -10.29
CA GLN A 261 -5.94 -20.21 -9.35
C GLN A 261 -7.26 -20.11 -8.62
N THR A 262 -7.23 -19.67 -7.34
CA THR A 262 -8.41 -19.50 -6.50
C THR A 262 -8.96 -18.08 -6.53
N GLU A 263 -8.15 -17.11 -6.97
CA GLU A 263 -8.50 -15.70 -7.02
C GLU A 263 -7.64 -14.93 -8.05
N PRO A 264 -8.09 -13.77 -8.54
CA PRO A 264 -7.28 -12.89 -9.37
C PRO A 264 -5.97 -12.46 -8.68
N GLY A 265 -4.90 -12.31 -9.43
CA GLY A 265 -3.63 -11.81 -8.93
C GLY A 265 -3.73 -10.37 -8.38
N LEU A 266 -4.64 -9.56 -8.95
CA LEU A 266 -4.94 -8.23 -8.45
C LEU A 266 -5.39 -8.24 -6.99
N ASN A 267 -6.15 -9.22 -6.54
CA ASN A 267 -6.58 -9.33 -5.15
C ASN A 267 -5.37 -9.48 -4.21
N ARG A 268 -4.38 -10.27 -4.62
CA ARG A 268 -3.13 -10.43 -3.87
C ARG A 268 -2.32 -9.13 -3.83
N LEU A 269 -2.26 -8.42 -4.96
CA LEU A 269 -1.60 -7.11 -5.04
C LEU A 269 -2.25 -6.10 -4.11
N ILE A 270 -3.58 -5.97 -4.17
CA ILE A 270 -4.32 -5.00 -3.36
C ILE A 270 -4.11 -5.25 -1.88
N ARG A 271 -4.20 -6.52 -1.42
CA ARG A 271 -3.94 -6.87 -0.02
C ARG A 271 -2.48 -6.64 0.38
N ALA A 272 -1.53 -6.94 -0.50
CA ALA A 272 -0.11 -6.68 -0.23
C ALA A 272 0.18 -5.17 -0.11
N ALA A 273 -0.39 -4.35 -0.97
CA ALA A 273 -0.29 -2.90 -0.92
C ALA A 273 -0.93 -2.31 0.35
N TYR A 274 -2.11 -2.80 0.72
CA TYR A 274 -2.79 -2.42 1.95
C TYR A 274 -1.93 -2.71 3.20
N LYS A 275 -1.35 -3.90 3.26
CA LYS A 275 -0.43 -4.29 4.34
C LYS A 275 0.87 -3.48 4.31
N LEU A 276 1.40 -3.18 3.11
CA LEU A 276 2.62 -2.38 2.94
C LEU A 276 2.46 -0.97 3.52
N LEU A 277 1.27 -0.39 3.38
CA LEU A 277 0.90 0.91 3.97
C LEU A 277 0.75 0.86 5.50
N GLY A 278 0.94 -0.29 6.13
CA GLY A 278 0.75 -0.47 7.57
C GLY A 278 -0.72 -0.39 8.00
N LEU A 279 -1.64 -0.74 7.10
CA LEU A 279 -3.07 -0.69 7.32
C LEU A 279 -3.62 -2.02 7.83
N GLN A 280 -4.69 -1.93 8.60
CA GLN A 280 -5.52 -3.05 9.04
C GLN A 280 -6.98 -2.65 9.07
N THR A 281 -7.85 -3.64 9.25
CA THR A 281 -9.30 -3.46 9.17
C THR A 281 -9.98 -3.85 10.46
N TYR A 282 -10.88 -3.02 10.96
CA TYR A 282 -11.91 -3.43 11.90
C TYR A 282 -13.29 -3.30 11.23
N PHE A 283 -14.31 -3.93 11.82
CA PHE A 283 -15.66 -3.96 11.27
C PHE A 283 -16.67 -3.29 12.21
N THR A 284 -17.67 -2.67 11.61
CA THR A 284 -18.95 -2.41 12.27
C THR A 284 -20.00 -3.29 11.61
N ALA A 285 -20.83 -3.97 12.41
CA ALA A 285 -21.82 -4.91 11.92
C ALA A 285 -23.21 -4.56 12.49
N GLY A 286 -24.06 -3.99 11.65
CA GLY A 286 -25.42 -3.60 11.99
C GLY A 286 -26.39 -3.90 10.86
N VAL A 287 -27.70 -3.92 11.15
CA VAL A 287 -28.76 -4.23 10.19
C VAL A 287 -28.78 -3.26 8.99
N LYS A 288 -28.41 -2.00 9.20
CA LYS A 288 -28.32 -1.01 8.13
C LYS A 288 -27.07 -1.19 7.28
N GLU A 289 -25.94 -1.50 7.92
CA GLU A 289 -24.65 -1.55 7.25
C GLU A 289 -23.71 -2.53 7.95
N VAL A 290 -23.01 -3.32 7.16
CA VAL A 290 -21.74 -3.98 7.55
C VAL A 290 -20.63 -3.26 6.81
N ARG A 291 -19.65 -2.75 7.54
CA ARG A 291 -18.57 -1.96 6.95
C ARG A 291 -17.21 -2.32 7.48
N ALA A 292 -16.25 -2.38 6.57
CA ALA A 292 -14.83 -2.47 6.86
C ALA A 292 -14.23 -1.06 6.97
N TRP A 293 -13.58 -0.78 8.10
CA TRP A 293 -12.94 0.49 8.37
C TRP A 293 -11.43 0.35 8.35
N THR A 294 -10.77 1.24 7.63
CA THR A 294 -9.31 1.25 7.52
C THR A 294 -8.69 2.05 8.66
N ILE A 295 -7.76 1.43 9.39
CA ILE A 295 -6.94 2.06 10.43
C ILE A 295 -5.49 1.66 10.27
N HIS A 296 -4.57 2.35 10.95
CA HIS A 296 -3.18 1.93 11.01
C HIS A 296 -2.96 0.84 12.06
N VAL A 297 -2.01 -0.02 11.80
CA VAL A 297 -1.54 -0.99 12.80
C VAL A 297 -1.00 -0.22 14.00
N GLY A 298 -1.57 -0.50 15.18
CA GLY A 298 -1.22 0.19 16.43
C GLY A 298 -2.19 1.27 16.85
N ASP A 299 -3.21 1.59 16.04
CA ASP A 299 -4.25 2.56 16.42
C ASP A 299 -5.05 2.08 17.62
N THR A 300 -5.35 3.01 18.53
CA THR A 300 -6.16 2.77 19.71
C THR A 300 -7.66 2.92 19.42
N GLY A 301 -8.49 2.49 20.38
CA GLY A 301 -9.95 2.63 20.27
C GLY A 301 -10.43 4.03 19.90
N PRO A 302 -9.97 5.12 20.55
CA PRO A 302 -10.32 6.48 20.13
C PRO A 302 -9.92 6.82 18.71
N GLN A 303 -8.71 6.45 18.27
CA GLN A 303 -8.23 6.70 16.89
C GLN A 303 -9.09 5.96 15.87
N ALA A 304 -9.42 4.69 16.15
CA ALA A 304 -10.33 3.91 15.32
C ALA A 304 -11.74 4.53 15.25
N ALA A 305 -12.27 5.01 16.36
CA ALA A 305 -13.56 5.73 16.40
C ALA A 305 -13.51 7.03 15.60
N GLY A 306 -12.37 7.71 15.61
CA GLY A 306 -12.10 8.94 14.85
C GLY A 306 -12.21 8.78 13.34
N VAL A 307 -11.94 7.58 12.81
CA VAL A 307 -12.11 7.27 11.39
C VAL A 307 -13.59 7.32 10.97
N ILE A 308 -14.51 7.01 11.87
CA ILE A 308 -15.95 7.15 11.63
C ILE A 308 -16.35 8.62 11.68
N HIS A 309 -16.01 9.31 12.77
CA HIS A 309 -16.26 10.73 12.98
C HIS A 309 -15.37 11.30 14.07
N THR A 310 -14.91 12.54 13.92
CA THR A 310 -14.05 13.22 14.91
C THR A 310 -14.70 13.36 16.29
N ASP A 311 -16.03 13.47 16.35
CA ASP A 311 -16.74 13.53 17.63
C ASP A 311 -16.71 12.20 18.38
N PHE A 312 -16.62 11.06 17.66
CA PHE A 312 -16.48 9.74 18.27
C PHE A 312 -15.12 9.59 18.94
N GLU A 313 -14.08 10.15 18.35
CA GLU A 313 -12.74 10.18 18.95
C GLU A 313 -12.73 11.03 20.22
N LYS A 314 -13.24 12.27 20.14
CA LYS A 314 -13.25 13.22 21.25
C LYS A 314 -14.11 12.75 22.41
N GLY A 315 -15.30 12.24 22.11
CA GLY A 315 -16.28 11.76 23.07
C GLY A 315 -16.12 10.29 23.47
N TYR A 316 -15.05 9.61 23.04
CA TYR A 316 -14.87 8.17 23.28
C TYR A 316 -14.96 7.79 24.76
N ILE A 317 -15.87 6.87 25.08
CA ILE A 317 -16.03 6.30 26.41
C ILE A 317 -15.42 4.91 26.46
N ARG A 318 -15.89 4.01 25.59
CA ARG A 318 -15.43 2.62 25.44
C ARG A 318 -15.94 2.03 24.13
N ALA A 319 -15.37 0.91 23.70
CA ALA A 319 -15.91 0.11 22.61
C ALA A 319 -16.36 -1.25 23.12
N GLN A 320 -17.53 -1.71 22.66
CA GLN A 320 -17.92 -3.11 22.73
C GLN A 320 -17.23 -3.82 21.56
N THR A 321 -16.35 -4.76 21.88
CA THR A 321 -15.46 -5.40 20.91
C THR A 321 -15.59 -6.90 20.95
N ILE A 322 -15.80 -7.52 19.79
CA ILE A 322 -15.86 -8.97 19.60
C ILE A 322 -14.81 -9.33 18.55
N ALA A 323 -13.98 -10.33 18.81
CA ALA A 323 -13.08 -10.84 17.79
C ALA A 323 -13.90 -11.45 16.63
N PHE A 324 -13.42 -11.28 15.38
CA PHE A 324 -14.13 -11.80 14.20
C PHE A 324 -14.52 -13.28 14.35
N ASP A 325 -13.57 -14.14 14.74
CA ASP A 325 -13.82 -15.57 14.87
C ASP A 325 -14.89 -15.89 15.94
N ASP A 326 -14.92 -15.15 17.04
CA ASP A 326 -15.96 -15.28 18.06
C ASP A 326 -17.32 -14.80 17.52
N PHE A 327 -17.36 -13.72 16.74
CA PHE A 327 -18.59 -13.22 16.13
C PHE A 327 -19.22 -14.26 15.18
N ILE A 328 -18.40 -14.93 14.37
CA ILE A 328 -18.84 -15.98 13.45
C ILE A 328 -19.27 -17.23 14.24
N THR A 329 -18.44 -17.70 15.18
CA THR A 329 -18.69 -18.91 15.98
C THR A 329 -19.99 -18.84 16.74
N TYR A 330 -20.27 -17.70 17.37
CA TYR A 330 -21.47 -17.48 18.18
C TYR A 330 -22.63 -16.82 17.40
N LYS A 331 -22.54 -16.77 16.07
CA LYS A 331 -23.59 -16.29 15.15
C LYS A 331 -24.07 -14.87 15.44
N GLY A 332 -23.14 -13.96 15.70
CA GLY A 332 -23.41 -12.55 15.84
C GLY A 332 -23.23 -11.98 17.24
N GLU A 333 -23.59 -10.71 17.39
CA GLU A 333 -23.34 -9.93 18.60
C GLU A 333 -23.99 -10.53 19.86
N GLN A 334 -25.27 -10.91 19.78
CA GLN A 334 -25.99 -11.43 20.93
C GLN A 334 -25.41 -12.77 21.40
N GLY A 335 -25.13 -13.69 20.48
CA GLY A 335 -24.53 -14.99 20.82
C GLY A 335 -23.13 -14.85 21.42
N ALA A 336 -22.31 -13.95 20.89
CA ALA A 336 -21.00 -13.65 21.43
C ALA A 336 -21.09 -13.02 22.84
N LYS A 337 -22.08 -12.16 23.07
CA LYS A 337 -22.35 -11.56 24.39
C LYS A 337 -22.76 -12.62 25.41
N ASP A 338 -23.68 -13.49 25.06
CA ASP A 338 -24.17 -14.58 25.92
C ASP A 338 -23.05 -15.56 26.28
N ALA A 339 -22.12 -15.78 25.34
CA ALA A 339 -20.92 -16.58 25.53
C ALA A 339 -19.78 -15.86 26.30
N GLY A 340 -19.98 -14.63 26.73
CA GLY A 340 -18.95 -13.82 27.43
C GLY A 340 -17.77 -13.38 26.55
N LYS A 341 -17.95 -13.34 25.22
CA LYS A 341 -16.91 -12.97 24.24
C LYS A 341 -16.92 -11.49 23.85
N MET A 342 -17.95 -10.75 24.24
CA MET A 342 -17.99 -9.30 24.07
C MET A 342 -17.19 -8.64 25.19
N ARG A 343 -16.16 -7.91 24.81
CA ARG A 343 -15.28 -7.16 25.71
C ARG A 343 -15.65 -5.68 25.71
N ALA A 344 -15.46 -5.01 26.85
CA ALA A 344 -15.56 -3.55 26.96
C ALA A 344 -14.15 -3.00 26.99
N GLU A 345 -13.74 -2.34 25.91
CA GLU A 345 -12.37 -1.86 25.72
C GLU A 345 -12.28 -0.34 25.95
N GLY A 346 -11.33 0.07 26.79
CA GLY A 346 -11.05 1.47 27.13
C GLY A 346 -10.17 2.17 26.09
N LYS A 347 -9.74 3.40 26.45
CA LYS A 347 -8.97 4.28 25.54
C LYS A 347 -7.60 3.73 25.12
N GLU A 348 -6.98 2.93 25.96
CA GLU A 348 -5.63 2.37 25.72
C GLU A 348 -5.66 1.07 24.89
N TYR A 349 -6.85 0.58 24.55
CA TYR A 349 -6.96 -0.65 23.76
C TYR A 349 -6.43 -0.42 22.36
N VAL A 350 -5.43 -1.21 21.97
CA VAL A 350 -4.94 -1.26 20.61
C VAL A 350 -5.82 -2.20 19.78
N VAL A 351 -6.49 -1.66 18.78
CA VAL A 351 -7.42 -2.39 17.93
C VAL A 351 -6.68 -3.48 17.15
N LYS A 352 -7.28 -4.66 17.06
CA LYS A 352 -6.74 -5.80 16.31
C LYS A 352 -7.44 -5.92 14.97
N ASP A 353 -6.70 -6.40 13.97
CA ASP A 353 -7.28 -6.73 12.67
C ASP A 353 -8.41 -7.73 12.81
N GLY A 354 -9.57 -7.40 12.24
CA GLY A 354 -10.77 -8.22 12.31
C GLY A 354 -11.68 -7.97 13.53
N ASP A 355 -11.33 -7.10 14.46
CA ASP A 355 -12.26 -6.74 15.55
C ASP A 355 -13.59 -6.21 14.99
N VAL A 356 -14.70 -6.71 15.53
CA VAL A 356 -16.06 -6.18 15.29
C VAL A 356 -16.40 -5.26 16.45
N MET A 357 -16.59 -3.97 16.18
CA MET A 357 -16.63 -2.93 17.20
C MET A 357 -17.90 -2.08 17.14
N ASN A 358 -18.40 -1.74 18.33
CA ASN A 358 -19.46 -0.76 18.51
C ASN A 358 -18.98 0.30 19.53
N PHE A 359 -18.86 1.56 19.09
CA PHE A 359 -18.34 2.64 19.89
C PHE A 359 -19.42 3.34 20.73
N LEU A 360 -19.13 3.52 22.00
CA LEU A 360 -19.94 4.31 22.92
C LEU A 360 -19.20 5.63 23.19
N PHE A 361 -19.86 6.73 22.90
CA PHE A 361 -19.29 8.08 23.05
C PHE A 361 -20.29 9.02 23.67
N SER A 362 -19.79 10.10 24.30
CA SER A 362 -20.61 11.23 24.75
C SER A 362 -20.62 12.31 23.67
N SER A 363 -21.78 12.80 23.30
CA SER A 363 -21.97 13.96 22.43
C SER A 363 -21.68 15.26 23.19
#